data_8901c55e7847301cf614d1f44c7d201c
#
_entry.id   8901c55e7847301cf614d1f44c7d201c
#
_cell.length_a   1.000
_cell.length_b   1.000
_cell.length_c   1.000
_cell.angle_alpha   90.00
_cell.angle_beta   90.00
_cell.angle_gamma   90.00
#
_symmetry.space_group_name_H-M   'P 1'
#
loop_
_entity.id
_entity.type
_entity.pdbx_description
1 polymer ?
#
loop_
_entity_poly.entity_id
_entity_poly.type
_entity_poly.pdbx_seq_one_letter_code
_entity_poly.pdbx_strand_id
1 'polypeptide(L)'
;MKKTVLSKAIALLGAIAMLAGTTACGRSNEADASSDGLKKVTFMLSWAPDTNHIGVYVAKNKGYFKQVGLDVDVVAVAQAGAEQAVNNGVADFALSNLTNVGMYATKGAKIKQVMQVQQKPSAIWCSLASNKDIKSPKDFDGKTFATFGSNES
;
A
#
# COMPACT_ATOMS: atom_id res chain seq x y z
N MET A 1 -42.96 57.45 4.36
CA MET A 1 -42.66 56.69 3.13
C MET A 1 -41.16 56.36 2.89
N LYS A 2 -40.24 56.53 3.87
CA LYS A 2 -38.80 56.26 3.70
C LYS A 2 -38.31 54.92 4.34
N LYS A 3 -39.12 54.26 5.15
CA LYS A 3 -38.76 53.00 5.85
C LYS A 3 -39.00 51.72 5.05
N THR A 4 -39.87 51.73 4.05
CA THR A 4 -40.23 50.53 3.24
C THR A 4 -39.29 50.28 2.07
N VAL A 5 -38.51 51.30 1.65
CA VAL A 5 -37.55 51.13 0.53
C VAL A 5 -36.24 50.48 1.02
N LEU A 6 -35.84 50.79 2.27
CA LEU A 6 -34.60 50.27 2.85
C LEU A 6 -34.69 48.78 3.20
N SER A 7 -35.89 48.30 3.61
CA SER A 7 -36.09 46.90 3.94
C SER A 7 -36.10 45.96 2.68
N LYS A 8 -36.52 46.52 1.54
CA LYS A 8 -36.51 45.74 0.27
C LYS A 8 -35.12 45.66 -0.37
N ALA A 9 -34.23 46.64 -0.12
CA ALA A 9 -32.85 46.62 -0.61
C ALA A 9 -32.02 45.58 0.14
N ILE A 10 -32.25 45.40 1.44
CA ILE A 10 -31.53 44.43 2.28
C ILE A 10 -31.94 42.97 1.95
N ALA A 11 -33.21 42.76 1.55
CA ALA A 11 -33.67 41.44 1.15
C ALA A 11 -33.12 40.97 -0.20
N LEU A 12 -32.75 41.89 -1.12
CA LEU A 12 -32.14 41.52 -2.40
C LEU A 12 -30.66 41.19 -2.31
N LEU A 13 -29.94 41.80 -1.36
CA LEU A 13 -28.50 41.51 -1.12
C LEU A 13 -28.31 40.16 -0.40
N GLY A 14 -29.27 39.71 0.38
CA GLY A 14 -29.23 38.40 1.05
C GLY A 14 -29.41 37.19 0.12
N ALA A 15 -30.10 37.37 -1.01
CA ALA A 15 -30.43 36.28 -1.95
C ALA A 15 -29.25 35.95 -2.91
N ILE A 16 -28.34 36.90 -3.13
CA ILE A 16 -27.18 36.68 -4.03
C ILE A 16 -26.02 35.97 -3.31
N ALA A 17 -25.94 36.05 -1.99
CA ALA A 17 -24.90 35.42 -1.20
C ALA A 17 -25.08 33.89 -1.01
N MET A 18 -26.26 33.33 -1.31
CA MET A 18 -26.53 31.90 -1.13
C MET A 18 -26.33 31.05 -2.41
N LEU A 19 -26.05 31.65 -3.56
CA LEU A 19 -25.76 30.90 -4.80
C LEU A 19 -24.25 30.63 -5.04
N ALA A 20 -23.37 31.16 -4.21
CA ALA A 20 -21.92 30.94 -4.34
C ALA A 20 -21.38 29.80 -3.47
N GLY A 21 -22.24 29.04 -2.77
CA GLY A 21 -21.85 28.05 -1.74
C GLY A 21 -22.00 26.59 -2.12
N THR A 22 -22.32 26.22 -3.37
CA THR A 22 -22.51 24.81 -3.75
C THR A 22 -21.46 24.27 -4.71
N THR A 23 -20.23 24.76 -4.68
CA THR A 23 -19.10 24.06 -5.22
C THR A 23 -18.26 23.47 -4.08
N ALA A 24 -18.92 22.65 -3.26
CA ALA A 24 -18.22 21.90 -2.24
C ALA A 24 -18.40 20.42 -2.50
N CYS A 25 -17.28 19.77 -2.75
CA CYS A 25 -17.02 18.36 -2.53
C CYS A 25 -17.64 17.36 -3.51
N GLY A 26 -17.36 17.52 -4.79
CA GLY A 26 -16.93 16.35 -5.51
C GLY A 26 -15.52 16.03 -5.03
N ARG A 27 -15.36 15.06 -4.13
CA ARG A 27 -14.07 14.47 -3.82
C ARG A 27 -13.73 13.59 -5.03
N SER A 28 -13.38 14.24 -6.14
CA SER A 28 -12.62 13.60 -7.19
C SER A 28 -11.33 13.15 -6.49
N ASN A 29 -11.06 11.85 -6.54
CA ASN A 29 -9.70 11.35 -6.40
C ASN A 29 -8.91 11.99 -7.55
N GLU A 30 -8.51 13.24 -7.39
CA GLU A 30 -7.38 13.77 -8.12
C GLU A 30 -6.21 12.94 -7.61
N ALA A 31 -5.89 11.91 -8.38
CA ALA A 31 -4.62 11.23 -8.26
C ALA A 31 -3.58 12.34 -8.29
N ASP A 32 -2.82 12.49 -7.20
CA ASP A 32 -1.75 13.46 -7.05
C ASP A 32 -0.84 13.38 -8.28
N ALA A 33 -1.12 14.22 -9.28
CA ALA A 33 -0.26 14.34 -10.44
C ALA A 33 1.00 15.06 -9.96
N SER A 34 2.17 14.51 -10.27
CA SER A 34 3.42 15.24 -10.12
C SER A 34 3.42 16.46 -11.03
N SER A 35 4.28 17.45 -10.75
CA SER A 35 4.46 18.63 -11.59
C SER A 35 4.76 18.31 -13.06
N ASP A 36 5.22 17.10 -13.34
CA ASP A 36 5.58 16.59 -14.67
C ASP A 36 4.43 15.81 -15.34
N GLY A 37 3.21 15.86 -14.81
CA GLY A 37 2.05 15.13 -15.37
C GLY A 37 2.09 13.61 -15.14
N LEU A 38 3.03 13.10 -14.34
CA LEU A 38 3.12 11.69 -13.99
C LEU A 38 2.15 11.37 -12.86
N LYS A 39 1.57 10.17 -12.89
CA LYS A 39 0.74 9.67 -11.79
C LYS A 39 1.63 9.21 -10.64
N LYS A 40 1.45 9.80 -9.46
CA LYS A 40 2.15 9.36 -8.24
C LYS A 40 1.64 8.00 -7.79
N VAL A 41 2.56 7.14 -7.38
CA VAL A 41 2.29 5.80 -6.85
C VAL A 41 3.23 5.54 -5.69
N THR A 42 2.68 5.15 -4.55
CA THR A 42 3.46 4.69 -3.40
C THR A 42 3.60 3.18 -3.42
N PHE A 43 4.85 2.70 -3.49
CA PHE A 43 5.20 1.29 -3.48
C PHE A 43 5.93 0.93 -2.19
N MET A 44 5.31 0.12 -1.33
CA MET A 44 5.88 -0.28 -0.05
C MET A 44 6.64 -1.60 -0.16
N LEU A 45 7.82 -1.64 0.43
CA LEU A 45 8.63 -2.85 0.52
C LEU A 45 8.08 -3.79 1.60
N SER A 46 8.44 -5.06 1.50
CA SER A 46 8.07 -6.07 2.52
C SER A 46 8.93 -6.03 3.78
N TRP A 47 10.08 -5.34 3.71
CA TRP A 47 11.09 -5.24 4.76
C TRP A 47 11.89 -3.95 4.62
N ALA A 48 12.94 -3.80 5.45
CA ALA A 48 13.97 -2.80 5.20
C ALA A 48 14.58 -3.01 3.81
N PRO A 49 15.03 -1.94 3.14
CA PRO A 49 15.64 -2.05 1.81
C PRO A 49 16.81 -3.03 1.81
N ASP A 50 16.73 -4.03 0.96
CA ASP A 50 17.76 -5.07 0.77
C ASP A 50 17.80 -5.54 -0.69
N THR A 51 18.62 -6.55 -0.97
CA THR A 51 18.79 -7.10 -2.32
C THR A 51 17.56 -7.79 -2.90
N ASN A 52 16.58 -8.19 -2.07
CA ASN A 52 15.33 -8.77 -2.54
C ASN A 52 14.47 -7.74 -3.29
N HIS A 53 14.74 -6.46 -3.06
CA HIS A 53 14.01 -5.34 -3.65
C HIS A 53 14.70 -4.75 -4.89
N ILE A 54 15.78 -5.38 -5.40
CA ILE A 54 16.60 -4.83 -6.48
C ILE A 54 15.79 -4.49 -7.74
N GLY A 55 14.76 -5.29 -8.07
CA GLY A 55 13.93 -5.09 -9.25
C GLY A 55 13.22 -3.74 -9.27
N VAL A 56 12.61 -3.35 -8.16
CA VAL A 56 11.90 -2.07 -8.06
C VAL A 56 12.86 -0.88 -8.10
N TYR A 57 14.03 -1.00 -7.47
CA TYR A 57 15.06 0.04 -7.52
C TYR A 57 15.68 0.19 -8.91
N VAL A 58 15.94 -0.91 -9.60
CA VAL A 58 16.40 -0.87 -10.99
C VAL A 58 15.36 -0.21 -11.89
N ALA A 59 14.08 -0.56 -11.74
CA ALA A 59 13.01 0.05 -12.53
C ALA A 59 12.92 1.57 -12.27
N LYS A 60 13.04 2.00 -11.02
CA LYS A 60 13.07 3.42 -10.65
C LYS A 60 14.27 4.13 -11.25
N ASN A 61 15.48 3.59 -11.05
CA ASN A 61 16.74 4.21 -11.47
C ASN A 61 16.90 4.25 -13.00
N LYS A 62 16.39 3.24 -13.71
CA LYS A 62 16.40 3.19 -15.18
C LYS A 62 15.26 4.02 -15.79
N GLY A 63 14.38 4.61 -14.99
CA GLY A 63 13.26 5.42 -15.45
C GLY A 63 12.13 4.61 -16.10
N TYR A 64 12.04 3.30 -15.89
CA TYR A 64 11.00 2.45 -16.49
C TYR A 64 9.61 2.86 -16.00
N PHE A 65 9.45 3.28 -14.78
CA PHE A 65 8.18 3.79 -14.28
C PHE A 65 7.78 5.08 -14.99
N LYS A 66 8.72 6.01 -15.17
CA LYS A 66 8.45 7.27 -15.88
C LYS A 66 8.05 7.04 -17.34
N GLN A 67 8.64 6.05 -18.00
CA GLN A 67 8.31 5.70 -19.39
C GLN A 67 6.84 5.28 -19.56
N VAL A 68 6.21 4.80 -18.50
CA VAL A 68 4.79 4.40 -18.47
C VAL A 68 3.90 5.41 -17.73
N GLY A 69 4.40 6.63 -17.50
CA GLY A 69 3.62 7.73 -16.92
C GLY A 69 3.49 7.68 -15.40
N LEU A 70 4.37 6.95 -14.69
CA LEU A 70 4.33 6.81 -13.23
C LEU A 70 5.51 7.50 -12.56
N ASP A 71 5.22 8.20 -11.45
CA ASP A 71 6.19 8.67 -10.47
C ASP A 71 6.06 7.78 -9.23
N VAL A 72 6.99 6.80 -9.09
CA VAL A 72 6.91 5.79 -8.03
C VAL A 72 7.78 6.19 -6.86
N ASP A 73 7.15 6.38 -5.70
CA ASP A 73 7.83 6.51 -4.43
C ASP A 73 7.96 5.14 -3.76
N VAL A 74 9.22 4.72 -3.51
CA VAL A 74 9.55 3.43 -2.90
C VAL A 74 9.85 3.65 -1.43
N VAL A 75 8.99 3.12 -0.56
CA VAL A 75 9.07 3.31 0.88
C VAL A 75 9.35 2.00 1.60
N ALA A 76 10.08 2.07 2.70
CA ALA A 76 10.30 0.91 3.57
C ALA A 76 8.98 0.45 4.20
N VAL A 77 8.95 -0.80 4.68
CA VAL A 77 7.78 -1.35 5.36
C VAL A 77 7.39 -0.50 6.58
N ALA A 78 6.11 -0.19 6.69
CA ALA A 78 5.55 0.48 7.86
C ALA A 78 5.44 -0.49 9.05
N GLN A 79 5.39 0.06 10.26
CA GLN A 79 5.25 -0.73 11.50
C GLN A 79 3.98 -1.60 11.51
N ALA A 80 2.90 -1.14 10.86
CA ALA A 80 1.65 -1.89 10.71
C ALA A 80 1.70 -3.01 9.66
N GLY A 81 2.80 -3.14 8.92
CA GLY A 81 2.95 -4.11 7.83
C GLY A 81 2.49 -3.59 6.47
N ALA A 82 3.00 -4.23 5.44
CA ALA A 82 2.78 -3.84 4.05
C ALA A 82 1.31 -4.05 3.60
N GLU A 83 0.69 -5.15 4.01
CA GLU A 83 -0.69 -5.50 3.69
C GLU A 83 -1.68 -4.50 4.30
N GLN A 84 -1.44 -4.11 5.56
CA GLN A 84 -2.29 -3.14 6.25
C GLN A 84 -2.16 -1.75 5.62
N ALA A 85 -0.96 -1.38 5.18
CA ALA A 85 -0.73 -0.11 4.51
C ALA A 85 -1.54 -0.01 3.20
N VAL A 86 -1.56 -1.07 2.39
CA VAL A 86 -2.39 -1.12 1.16
C VAL A 86 -3.88 -1.13 1.51
N ASN A 87 -4.30 -1.94 2.48
CA ASN A 87 -5.70 -2.00 2.90
C ASN A 87 -6.25 -0.65 3.36
N ASN A 88 -5.41 0.17 3.99
CA ASN A 88 -5.77 1.49 4.50
C ASN A 88 -5.52 2.63 3.49
N GLY A 89 -5.03 2.33 2.29
CA GLY A 89 -4.73 3.35 1.27
C GLY A 89 -3.51 4.22 1.59
N VAL A 90 -2.61 3.77 2.48
CA VAL A 90 -1.32 4.42 2.77
C VAL A 90 -0.30 4.12 1.67
N ALA A 91 -0.42 2.96 1.04
CA ALA A 91 0.35 2.58 -0.14
C ALA A 91 -0.60 2.03 -1.21
N ASP A 92 -0.27 2.28 -2.49
CA ASP A 92 -1.03 1.76 -3.62
C ASP A 92 -0.66 0.30 -3.91
N PHE A 93 0.62 -0.02 -3.76
CA PHE A 93 1.17 -1.36 -3.95
C PHE A 93 2.14 -1.71 -2.83
N ALA A 94 2.28 -3.00 -2.57
CA ALA A 94 3.30 -3.49 -1.65
C ALA A 94 3.84 -4.85 -2.07
N LEU A 95 5.09 -5.13 -1.69
CA LEU A 95 5.61 -6.49 -1.68
C LEU A 95 5.12 -7.22 -0.43
N SER A 96 4.70 -8.46 -0.62
CA SER A 96 4.24 -9.33 0.44
C SER A 96 4.49 -10.80 0.08
N ASN A 97 4.11 -11.70 0.96
CA ASN A 97 4.09 -13.14 0.70
C ASN A 97 2.65 -13.66 0.65
N LEU A 98 2.47 -14.80 0.00
CA LEU A 98 1.15 -15.39 -0.22
C LEU A 98 0.43 -15.73 1.10
N THR A 99 1.16 -16.19 2.10
CA THR A 99 0.60 -16.54 3.42
C THR A 99 -0.02 -15.31 4.09
N ASN A 100 0.70 -14.19 4.12
CA ASN A 100 0.18 -12.94 4.67
C ASN A 100 -1.02 -12.43 3.89
N VAL A 101 -0.94 -12.40 2.56
CA VAL A 101 -2.08 -11.98 1.72
C VAL A 101 -3.32 -12.82 2.03
N GLY A 102 -3.17 -14.15 2.13
CA GLY A 102 -4.27 -15.05 2.50
C GLY A 102 -4.82 -14.76 3.89
N MET A 103 -3.96 -14.62 4.89
CA MET A 103 -4.34 -14.32 6.26
C MET A 103 -5.10 -12.98 6.37
N TYR A 104 -4.64 -11.94 5.70
CA TYR A 104 -5.34 -10.65 5.70
C TYR A 104 -6.66 -10.71 4.95
N ALA A 105 -6.73 -11.45 3.84
CA ALA A 105 -7.98 -11.67 3.10
C ALA A 105 -9.05 -12.37 3.96
N THR A 106 -8.67 -13.39 4.74
CA THR A 106 -9.61 -14.06 5.68
C THR A 106 -10.11 -13.14 6.79
N LYS A 107 -9.36 -12.10 7.11
CA LYS A 107 -9.77 -11.05 8.06
C LYS A 107 -10.57 -9.90 7.40
N GLY A 108 -10.92 -10.05 6.13
CA GLY A 108 -11.74 -9.07 5.39
C GLY A 108 -10.97 -7.91 4.79
N ALA A 109 -9.64 -7.97 4.70
CA ALA A 109 -8.85 -6.95 4.03
C ALA A 109 -9.16 -6.91 2.52
N LYS A 110 -9.31 -5.70 1.97
CA LYS A 110 -9.64 -5.47 0.55
C LYS A 110 -8.38 -5.35 -0.30
N ILE A 111 -7.51 -6.35 -0.22
CA ILE A 111 -6.26 -6.43 -0.97
C ILE A 111 -6.35 -7.50 -2.05
N LYS A 112 -5.57 -7.33 -3.12
CA LYS A 112 -5.49 -8.29 -4.23
C LYS A 112 -4.04 -8.54 -4.59
N GLN A 113 -3.67 -9.79 -4.81
CA GLN A 113 -2.42 -10.14 -5.46
C GLN A 113 -2.53 -9.83 -6.96
N VAL A 114 -1.64 -9.01 -7.47
CA VAL A 114 -1.64 -8.59 -8.88
C VAL A 114 -0.49 -9.20 -9.68
N MET A 115 0.58 -9.62 -9.00
CA MET A 115 1.75 -10.24 -9.63
C MET A 115 2.47 -11.16 -8.62
N GLN A 116 3.07 -12.22 -9.13
CA GLN A 116 3.97 -13.08 -8.37
C GLN A 116 5.39 -12.91 -8.90
N VAL A 117 6.29 -12.40 -8.05
CA VAL A 117 7.69 -12.15 -8.40
C VAL A 117 8.50 -13.45 -8.39
N GLN A 118 8.33 -14.27 -7.36
CA GLN A 118 8.99 -15.56 -7.22
C GLN A 118 8.04 -16.69 -7.56
N GLN A 119 8.38 -17.52 -8.53
CA GLN A 119 7.55 -18.64 -8.98
C GLN A 119 7.71 -19.89 -8.12
N LYS A 120 8.75 -19.94 -7.27
CA LYS A 120 9.04 -21.03 -6.33
C LYS A 120 9.25 -20.48 -4.94
N PRO A 121 8.90 -21.20 -3.87
CA PRO A 121 9.21 -20.81 -2.51
C PRO A 121 10.71 -20.59 -2.35
N SER A 122 11.10 -19.48 -1.71
CA SER A 122 12.49 -19.17 -1.38
C SER A 122 12.88 -19.67 0.02
N ALA A 123 11.89 -19.93 0.88
CA ALA A 123 12.12 -20.45 2.22
C ALA A 123 12.35 -21.97 2.18
N ILE A 124 13.39 -22.40 2.87
CA ILE A 124 13.74 -23.82 3.05
C ILE A 124 14.07 -24.07 4.52
N TRP A 125 13.81 -25.27 4.98
CA TRP A 125 14.27 -25.72 6.28
C TRP A 125 15.70 -26.25 6.17
N CYS A 126 16.56 -25.83 7.09
CA CYS A 126 17.96 -26.25 7.13
C CYS A 126 18.28 -26.85 8.48
N SER A 127 19.12 -27.87 8.49
CA SER A 127 19.76 -28.39 9.70
C SER A 127 21.28 -28.44 9.49
N LEU A 128 22.03 -28.59 10.59
CA LEU A 128 23.45 -28.84 10.47
C LEU A 128 23.71 -30.14 9.73
N ALA A 129 24.69 -30.17 8.83
CA ALA A 129 25.05 -31.38 8.07
C ALA A 129 25.50 -32.55 8.98
N SER A 130 25.95 -32.23 10.18
CA SER A 130 26.26 -33.23 11.22
C SER A 130 25.04 -33.86 11.85
N ASN A 131 23.88 -33.21 11.81
CA ASN A 131 22.64 -33.73 12.35
C ASN A 131 22.01 -34.74 11.34
N LYS A 132 22.27 -36.01 11.56
CA LYS A 132 21.80 -37.09 10.67
C LYS A 132 20.37 -37.55 10.96
N ASP A 133 19.78 -37.06 12.05
CA ASP A 133 18.46 -37.51 12.53
C ASP A 133 17.30 -36.76 11.84
N ILE A 134 17.58 -35.60 11.23
CA ILE A 134 16.59 -34.79 10.53
C ILE A 134 16.73 -34.98 9.03
N LYS A 135 15.84 -35.72 8.41
CA LYS A 135 15.80 -36.02 6.96
C LYS A 135 14.51 -35.59 6.31
N SER A 136 13.45 -35.39 7.09
CA SER A 136 12.13 -35.04 6.62
C SER A 136 11.36 -34.23 7.68
N PRO A 137 10.25 -33.56 7.31
CA PRO A 137 9.40 -32.89 8.31
C PRO A 137 8.87 -33.79 9.42
N LYS A 138 8.77 -35.10 9.21
CA LYS A 138 8.35 -36.07 10.25
C LYS A 138 9.33 -36.17 11.41
N ASP A 139 10.57 -35.78 11.18
CA ASP A 139 11.63 -35.86 12.18
C ASP A 139 11.68 -34.59 13.05
N PHE A 140 10.74 -33.64 12.85
CA PHE A 140 10.67 -32.38 13.60
C PHE A 140 10.02 -32.54 14.97
N ASP A 141 9.31 -33.64 15.21
CA ASP A 141 8.65 -33.89 16.49
C ASP A 141 9.63 -33.84 17.66
N GLY A 142 9.31 -33.06 18.70
CA GLY A 142 10.16 -32.83 19.86
C GLY A 142 11.45 -32.04 19.59
N LYS A 143 11.64 -31.46 18.40
CA LYS A 143 12.81 -30.64 18.06
C LYS A 143 12.52 -29.14 18.20
N THR A 144 13.56 -28.37 18.49
CA THR A 144 13.51 -26.91 18.50
C THR A 144 14.01 -26.39 17.17
N PHE A 145 13.26 -25.48 16.54
CA PHE A 145 13.68 -24.83 15.32
C PHE A 145 13.40 -23.32 15.38
N ALA A 146 14.15 -22.56 14.62
CA ALA A 146 13.98 -21.12 14.48
C ALA A 146 13.17 -20.77 13.25
N THR A 147 12.28 -19.81 13.38
CA THR A 147 11.46 -19.28 12.28
C THR A 147 11.41 -17.76 12.33
N PHE A 148 10.83 -17.11 11.31
CA PHE A 148 10.77 -15.65 11.20
C PHE A 148 9.81 -14.97 12.18
N GLY A 149 9.12 -15.68 13.04
CA GLY A 149 8.27 -15.06 14.04
C GLY A 149 7.03 -15.88 14.43
N SER A 150 6.23 -15.28 15.30
CA SER A 150 5.10 -15.89 16.01
C SER A 150 3.84 -16.12 15.19
N ASN A 151 3.82 -15.80 13.92
CA ASN A 151 2.63 -15.93 13.09
C ASN A 151 2.45 -17.32 12.44
N GLU A 152 3.30 -18.26 12.82
CA GLU A 152 3.35 -19.60 12.26
C GLU A 152 2.97 -20.70 13.29
N SER A 153 2.22 -20.30 14.30
CA SER A 153 1.64 -21.23 15.28
C SER A 153 0.22 -21.61 14.91
#